data_529d04ae3ab9af1c2db5d1de41217c9e
#
_entry.id   529d04ae3ab9af1c2db5d1de41217c9e
#
_cell.length_a   1.000
_cell.length_b   1.000
_cell.length_c   1.000
_cell.angle_alpha   90.00
_cell.angle_beta   90.00
_cell.angle_gamma   90.00
#
_symmetry.space_group_name_H-M   'P 1'
#
loop_
_entity.id
_entity.type
_entity.pdbx_description
1 polymer ?
#
loop_
_entity_poly.entity_id
_entity_poly.type
_entity_poly.pdbx_seq_one_letter_code
_entity_poly.pdbx_strand_id
1 'polypeptide(L)'
;MNLRLLRVFSWIVGTVVLAGTASAAVKTEVIEYREGDTVLEGYLAYDSAAGVRPGVLVVHQWMGLGDYEKKRCEMLAELGYTAFAVDIYGKGVRPSTPADAGKLAGQYKGDRALFRRRLAAGLARFRQVTSADASKTAAIGYCFGGTGVLELARSGANLRGVVSFHGGLSSPTPADASQIKARVLACHGADDPFVPAEEVAGFEKEMREANVDWQLIAYGGAVHSFTDWRATGAMKGAQYNEKADKRSWAAMQTFLGDVFR
;
A
#
# COMPACT_ATOMS: atom_id res chain seq x y z
N MET A 1 7.03 79.11 -29.11
CA MET A 1 6.37 78.03 -29.86
C MET A 1 6.62 76.76 -29.09
N ASN A 2 5.71 76.40 -28.11
CA ASN A 2 5.87 75.31 -27.14
C ASN A 2 5.22 74.05 -27.67
N LEU A 3 5.97 73.03 -28.01
CA LEU A 3 5.49 71.69 -28.33
C LEU A 3 5.29 70.92 -27.01
N ARG A 4 4.02 70.59 -26.69
CA ARG A 4 3.70 69.65 -25.59
C ARG A 4 3.73 68.23 -26.16
N LEU A 5 4.66 67.39 -25.61
CA LEU A 5 4.63 65.96 -25.85
C LEU A 5 3.55 65.32 -24.99
N LEU A 6 2.53 64.70 -25.61
CA LEU A 6 1.61 63.76 -24.95
C LEU A 6 2.30 62.42 -24.74
N ARG A 7 2.48 62.03 -23.48
CA ARG A 7 2.86 60.66 -23.11
C ARG A 7 1.60 59.77 -23.00
N VAL A 8 1.47 58.84 -23.94
CA VAL A 8 0.42 57.82 -23.87
C VAL A 8 0.93 56.69 -22.91
N PHE A 9 0.26 56.53 -21.77
CA PHE A 9 0.49 55.39 -20.87
C PHE A 9 -0.38 54.21 -21.34
N SER A 10 0.26 53.17 -21.92
CA SER A 10 -0.39 51.93 -22.26
C SER A 10 -0.46 51.04 -21.00
N TRP A 11 -1.66 50.79 -20.47
CA TRP A 11 -1.88 49.86 -19.40
C TRP A 11 -1.96 48.44 -19.99
N ILE A 12 -0.96 47.61 -19.72
CA ILE A 12 -1.02 46.17 -19.99
C ILE A 12 -1.83 45.51 -18.87
N VAL A 13 -3.07 45.17 -19.15
CA VAL A 13 -3.90 44.33 -18.25
C VAL A 13 -3.42 42.88 -18.40
N GLY A 14 -2.57 42.45 -17.48
CA GLY A 14 -2.17 41.03 -17.39
C GLY A 14 -3.34 40.20 -16.90
N THR A 15 -3.89 39.35 -17.76
CA THR A 15 -4.89 38.35 -17.38
C THR A 15 -4.19 37.26 -16.58
N VAL A 16 -4.37 37.22 -15.24
CA VAL A 16 -3.93 36.11 -14.39
C VAL A 16 -4.92 34.96 -14.61
N VAL A 17 -4.49 33.96 -15.37
CA VAL A 17 -5.20 32.68 -15.49
C VAL A 17 -4.95 31.91 -14.20
N LEU A 18 -5.92 31.93 -13.28
CA LEU A 18 -5.96 31.02 -12.15
C LEU A 18 -6.22 29.60 -12.69
N ALA A 19 -5.17 28.82 -12.81
CA ALA A 19 -5.31 27.38 -13.02
C ALA A 19 -5.96 26.80 -11.75
N GLY A 20 -7.27 26.60 -11.78
CA GLY A 20 -7.99 25.87 -10.76
C GLY A 20 -7.43 24.44 -10.70
N THR A 21 -6.94 24.01 -9.55
CA THR A 21 -6.62 22.61 -9.30
C THR A 21 -7.93 21.84 -9.34
N ALA A 22 -8.20 21.14 -10.44
CA ALA A 22 -9.32 20.22 -10.51
C ALA A 22 -9.11 19.17 -9.38
N SER A 23 -10.04 19.10 -8.46
CA SER A 23 -10.05 18.04 -7.45
C SER A 23 -10.20 16.70 -8.17
N ALA A 24 -9.38 15.72 -7.80
CA ALA A 24 -9.46 14.38 -8.36
C ALA A 24 -10.90 13.83 -8.21
N ALA A 25 -11.50 13.41 -9.32
CA ALA A 25 -12.81 12.77 -9.32
C ALA A 25 -12.62 11.28 -9.06
N VAL A 26 -12.44 10.90 -7.80
CA VAL A 26 -12.22 9.51 -7.40
C VAL A 26 -13.45 8.67 -7.74
N LYS A 27 -13.27 7.71 -8.63
CA LYS A 27 -14.24 6.69 -8.97
C LYS A 27 -13.85 5.37 -8.33
N THR A 28 -14.85 4.62 -7.87
CA THR A 28 -14.64 3.34 -7.21
C THR A 28 -15.46 2.23 -7.87
N GLU A 29 -14.91 1.02 -7.91
CA GLU A 29 -15.55 -0.14 -8.49
C GLU A 29 -15.25 -1.40 -7.66
N VAL A 30 -16.23 -2.28 -7.54
CA VAL A 30 -16.03 -3.62 -6.98
C VAL A 30 -15.77 -4.58 -8.15
N ILE A 31 -14.69 -5.37 -8.02
CA ILE A 31 -14.24 -6.24 -9.10
C ILE A 31 -14.12 -7.67 -8.60
N GLU A 32 -14.89 -8.58 -9.19
CA GLU A 32 -14.74 -10.02 -8.92
C GLU A 32 -13.61 -10.62 -9.75
N TYR A 33 -12.91 -11.59 -9.16
CA TYR A 33 -11.90 -12.39 -9.80
C TYR A 33 -11.81 -13.77 -9.14
N ARG A 34 -10.93 -14.65 -9.61
CA ARG A 34 -10.82 -16.03 -9.08
C ARG A 34 -9.39 -16.43 -8.84
N GLU A 35 -9.22 -17.30 -7.83
CA GLU A 35 -8.06 -18.19 -7.71
C GLU A 35 -8.58 -19.62 -7.54
N GLY A 36 -8.35 -20.48 -8.56
CA GLY A 36 -9.01 -21.77 -8.65
C GLY A 36 -10.54 -21.63 -8.59
N ASP A 37 -11.16 -22.39 -7.71
CA ASP A 37 -12.63 -22.36 -7.51
C ASP A 37 -13.09 -21.23 -6.58
N THR A 38 -12.18 -20.54 -5.92
CA THR A 38 -12.54 -19.47 -4.98
C THR A 38 -12.81 -18.16 -5.71
N VAL A 39 -14.01 -17.63 -5.51
CA VAL A 39 -14.37 -16.26 -5.93
C VAL A 39 -13.80 -15.27 -4.92
N LEU A 40 -13.19 -14.23 -5.43
CA LEU A 40 -12.57 -13.13 -4.69
C LEU A 40 -13.19 -11.82 -5.13
N GLU A 41 -13.26 -10.83 -4.22
CA GLU A 41 -13.87 -9.54 -4.50
C GLU A 41 -12.95 -8.40 -4.05
N GLY A 42 -12.34 -7.70 -5.02
CA GLY A 42 -11.48 -6.55 -4.77
C GLY A 42 -12.20 -5.22 -4.93
N TYR A 43 -11.55 -4.15 -4.45
CA TYR A 43 -12.04 -2.78 -4.52
C TYR A 43 -11.04 -1.89 -5.25
N LEU A 44 -11.47 -1.33 -6.37
CA LEU A 44 -10.70 -0.41 -7.21
C LEU A 44 -11.06 1.04 -6.88
N ALA A 45 -10.05 1.91 -6.81
CA ALA A 45 -10.21 3.35 -6.72
C ALA A 45 -9.21 4.05 -7.67
N TYR A 46 -9.66 5.05 -8.43
CA TYR A 46 -8.84 5.79 -9.39
C TYR A 46 -9.45 7.15 -9.71
N ASP A 47 -8.64 8.08 -10.20
CA ASP A 47 -9.13 9.34 -10.75
C ASP A 47 -9.60 9.13 -12.18
N SER A 48 -10.90 9.24 -12.43
CA SER A 48 -11.51 9.01 -13.74
C SER A 48 -11.10 10.04 -14.81
N ALA A 49 -10.60 11.20 -14.40
CA ALA A 49 -10.14 12.26 -15.30
C ALA A 49 -8.64 12.15 -15.66
N ALA A 50 -7.89 11.31 -14.95
CA ALA A 50 -6.42 11.33 -15.00
C ALA A 50 -5.79 10.40 -16.05
N GLY A 51 -6.55 9.54 -16.72
CA GLY A 51 -6.04 8.51 -17.65
C GLY A 51 -5.25 7.40 -16.93
N VAL A 52 -4.31 6.76 -17.64
CA VAL A 52 -3.51 5.63 -17.11
C VAL A 52 -2.49 6.13 -16.07
N ARG A 53 -2.45 5.52 -14.91
CA ARG A 53 -1.61 5.88 -13.77
C ARG A 53 -0.81 4.69 -13.22
N PRO A 54 0.31 4.92 -12.53
CA PRO A 54 0.97 3.84 -11.80
C PRO A 54 0.01 3.16 -10.85
N GLY A 55 0.14 1.83 -10.74
CA GLY A 55 -0.77 1.00 -9.98
C GLY A 55 -0.25 0.65 -8.58
N VAL A 56 -1.11 0.70 -7.57
CA VAL A 56 -0.79 0.28 -6.20
C VAL A 56 -1.77 -0.78 -5.72
N LEU A 57 -1.27 -2.00 -5.53
CA LEU A 57 -2.03 -3.08 -4.90
C LEU A 57 -2.08 -2.84 -3.38
N VAL A 58 -3.23 -2.99 -2.76
CA VAL A 58 -3.43 -2.84 -1.32
C VAL A 58 -3.84 -4.17 -0.71
N VAL A 59 -3.10 -4.67 0.28
CA VAL A 59 -3.39 -5.95 0.94
C VAL A 59 -3.94 -5.68 2.34
N HIS A 60 -5.08 -6.29 2.63
CA HIS A 60 -5.87 -6.03 3.82
C HIS A 60 -5.26 -6.58 5.12
N GLN A 61 -5.73 -6.06 6.23
CA GLN A 61 -5.45 -6.55 7.58
C GLN A 61 -6.16 -7.90 7.84
N TRP A 62 -5.96 -8.47 9.02
CA TRP A 62 -6.47 -9.78 9.42
C TRP A 62 -8.01 -9.91 9.46
N MET A 63 -8.74 -8.78 9.55
CA MET A 63 -10.21 -8.76 9.49
C MET A 63 -10.78 -8.85 8.06
N GLY A 64 -9.92 -9.00 7.05
CA GLY A 64 -10.34 -9.02 5.64
C GLY A 64 -10.48 -7.63 5.03
N LEU A 65 -10.81 -7.58 3.74
CA LEU A 65 -11.00 -6.34 3.01
C LEU A 65 -12.22 -5.58 3.54
N GLY A 66 -12.00 -4.42 4.15
CA GLY A 66 -13.01 -3.59 4.79
C GLY A 66 -12.88 -2.11 4.44
N ASP A 67 -13.59 -1.26 5.20
CA ASP A 67 -13.64 0.18 4.93
C ASP A 67 -12.29 0.87 5.12
N TYR A 68 -11.40 0.30 5.96
CA TYR A 68 -10.05 0.83 6.13
C TYR A 68 -9.24 0.74 4.82
N GLU A 69 -9.21 -0.42 4.20
CA GLU A 69 -8.48 -0.64 2.96
C GLU A 69 -9.09 0.11 1.79
N LYS A 70 -10.42 0.20 1.73
CA LYS A 70 -11.14 1.01 0.75
C LYS A 70 -10.75 2.48 0.86
N LYS A 71 -10.74 3.03 2.09
CA LYS A 71 -10.32 4.42 2.32
C LYS A 71 -8.85 4.66 1.94
N ARG A 72 -7.95 3.72 2.25
CA ARG A 72 -6.54 3.78 1.80
C ARG A 72 -6.42 3.76 0.27
N CYS A 73 -7.25 2.99 -0.44
CA CYS A 73 -7.30 3.04 -1.92
C CYS A 73 -7.78 4.41 -2.44
N GLU A 74 -8.81 4.99 -1.83
CA GLU A 74 -9.28 6.33 -2.20
C GLU A 74 -8.20 7.39 -1.98
N MET A 75 -7.51 7.36 -0.83
CA MET A 75 -6.38 8.25 -0.55
C MET A 75 -5.24 8.11 -1.57
N LEU A 76 -4.96 6.90 -2.05
CA LEU A 76 -3.97 6.67 -3.12
C LEU A 76 -4.46 7.23 -4.47
N ALA A 77 -5.76 7.11 -4.76
CA ALA A 77 -6.35 7.69 -5.96
C ALA A 77 -6.30 9.23 -5.94
N GLU A 78 -6.53 9.86 -4.78
CA GLU A 78 -6.33 11.29 -4.55
C GLU A 78 -4.87 11.74 -4.79
N LEU A 79 -3.90 10.87 -4.55
CA LEU A 79 -2.47 11.09 -4.85
C LEU A 79 -2.11 10.83 -6.33
N GLY A 80 -3.07 10.43 -7.16
CA GLY A 80 -2.87 10.20 -8.59
C GLY A 80 -2.42 8.78 -8.96
N TYR A 81 -2.63 7.79 -8.09
CA TYR A 81 -2.44 6.37 -8.39
C TYR A 81 -3.75 5.70 -8.77
N THR A 82 -3.68 4.56 -9.48
CA THR A 82 -4.78 3.60 -9.53
C THR A 82 -4.54 2.58 -8.43
N ALA A 83 -5.46 2.44 -7.47
CA ALA A 83 -5.31 1.58 -6.31
C ALA A 83 -6.32 0.43 -6.33
N PHE A 84 -5.89 -0.78 -5.97
CA PHE A 84 -6.74 -1.96 -5.92
C PHE A 84 -6.53 -2.76 -4.65
N ALA A 85 -7.52 -2.75 -3.75
CA ALA A 85 -7.52 -3.61 -2.58
C ALA A 85 -7.90 -5.03 -2.99
N VAL A 86 -7.02 -5.99 -2.71
CA VAL A 86 -7.23 -7.41 -3.01
C VAL A 86 -7.87 -8.14 -1.87
N ASP A 87 -8.74 -9.08 -2.20
CA ASP A 87 -9.31 -10.04 -1.27
C ASP A 87 -8.43 -11.30 -1.21
N ILE A 88 -8.07 -11.72 0.00
CA ILE A 88 -7.30 -12.94 0.24
C ILE A 88 -8.20 -14.09 0.68
N TYR A 89 -9.27 -13.75 1.42
CA TYR A 89 -10.07 -14.77 2.10
C TYR A 89 -11.16 -15.38 1.24
N GLY A 90 -11.78 -14.59 0.38
CA GLY A 90 -12.92 -14.99 -0.43
C GLY A 90 -14.04 -13.97 -0.38
N LYS A 91 -14.83 -13.90 -1.46
CA LYS A 91 -15.99 -13.01 -1.54
C LYS A 91 -16.93 -13.21 -0.37
N GLY A 92 -17.20 -12.13 0.37
CA GLY A 92 -18.08 -12.16 1.53
C GLY A 92 -17.47 -12.78 2.80
N VAL A 93 -16.25 -13.34 2.76
CA VAL A 93 -15.59 -13.90 3.93
C VAL A 93 -14.96 -12.76 4.73
N ARG A 94 -15.62 -12.41 5.85
CA ARG A 94 -15.19 -11.36 6.78
C ARG A 94 -15.37 -11.90 8.20
N PRO A 95 -14.26 -12.18 8.93
CA PRO A 95 -14.35 -12.64 10.30
C PRO A 95 -15.00 -11.56 11.18
N SER A 96 -15.90 -11.97 12.06
CA SER A 96 -16.62 -11.07 12.95
C SER A 96 -15.98 -10.94 14.34
N THR A 97 -15.09 -11.86 14.70
CA THR A 97 -14.38 -11.86 15.99
C THR A 97 -12.86 -11.90 15.79
N PRO A 98 -12.09 -11.39 16.76
CA PRO A 98 -10.62 -11.54 16.76
C PRO A 98 -10.15 -13.00 16.69
N ALA A 99 -10.88 -13.92 17.33
CA ALA A 99 -10.57 -15.35 17.31
C ALA A 99 -10.68 -15.93 15.88
N ASP A 100 -11.78 -15.63 15.18
CA ASP A 100 -11.99 -16.08 13.81
C ASP A 100 -10.97 -15.43 12.85
N ALA A 101 -10.68 -14.14 13.05
CA ALA A 101 -9.67 -13.44 12.29
C ALA A 101 -8.27 -14.06 12.47
N GLY A 102 -7.91 -14.38 13.71
CA GLY A 102 -6.64 -15.04 14.03
C GLY A 102 -6.53 -16.42 13.38
N LYS A 103 -7.60 -17.24 13.45
CA LYS A 103 -7.66 -18.55 12.80
C LYS A 103 -7.50 -18.43 11.27
N LEU A 104 -8.24 -17.51 10.65
CA LEU A 104 -8.24 -17.33 9.20
C LEU A 104 -6.90 -16.79 8.71
N ALA A 105 -6.36 -15.74 9.34
CA ALA A 105 -5.04 -15.21 9.00
C ALA A 105 -3.93 -16.27 9.24
N GLY A 106 -4.06 -17.07 10.31
CA GLY A 106 -3.16 -18.18 10.63
C GLY A 106 -3.08 -19.23 9.53
N GLN A 107 -4.21 -19.54 8.88
CA GLN A 107 -4.25 -20.48 7.74
C GLN A 107 -3.31 -20.02 6.61
N TYR A 108 -3.38 -18.74 6.22
CA TYR A 108 -2.53 -18.20 5.14
C TYR A 108 -1.08 -18.00 5.60
N LYS A 109 -0.87 -17.62 6.85
CA LYS A 109 0.48 -17.54 7.42
C LYS A 109 1.15 -18.91 7.53
N GLY A 110 0.37 -19.97 7.78
CA GLY A 110 0.83 -21.36 7.80
C GLY A 110 1.02 -21.97 6.42
N ASP A 111 0.23 -21.56 5.43
CA ASP A 111 0.35 -21.99 4.04
C ASP A 111 0.77 -20.80 3.16
N ARG A 112 2.08 -20.54 3.11
CA ARG A 112 2.64 -19.45 2.29
C ARG A 112 2.39 -19.63 0.80
N ALA A 113 2.30 -20.87 0.33
CA ALA A 113 2.01 -21.16 -1.06
C ALA A 113 0.60 -20.70 -1.44
N LEU A 114 -0.40 -21.01 -0.62
CA LEU A 114 -1.76 -20.51 -0.80
C LEU A 114 -1.81 -18.99 -0.71
N PHE A 115 -1.12 -18.39 0.26
CA PHE A 115 -1.09 -16.93 0.41
C PHE A 115 -0.54 -16.25 -0.84
N ARG A 116 0.61 -16.72 -1.34
CA ARG A 116 1.24 -16.24 -2.59
C ARG A 116 0.32 -16.40 -3.79
N ARG A 117 -0.41 -17.52 -3.92
CA ARG A 117 -1.39 -17.71 -5.02
C ARG A 117 -2.53 -16.70 -4.96
N ARG A 118 -3.12 -16.44 -3.78
CA ARG A 118 -4.18 -15.42 -3.60
C ARG A 118 -3.69 -14.02 -4.00
N LEU A 119 -2.51 -13.65 -3.55
CA LEU A 119 -1.87 -12.37 -3.87
C LEU A 119 -1.57 -12.26 -5.38
N ALA A 120 -1.04 -13.32 -5.98
CA ALA A 120 -0.73 -13.37 -7.41
C ALA A 120 -1.99 -13.26 -8.28
N ALA A 121 -3.10 -13.90 -7.88
CA ALA A 121 -4.39 -13.78 -8.56
C ALA A 121 -4.91 -12.34 -8.53
N GLY A 122 -4.83 -11.68 -7.37
CA GLY A 122 -5.16 -10.27 -7.23
C GLY A 122 -4.30 -9.36 -8.10
N LEU A 123 -2.98 -9.57 -8.11
CA LEU A 123 -2.05 -8.82 -8.95
C LEU A 123 -2.34 -9.04 -10.45
N ALA A 124 -2.61 -10.28 -10.86
CA ALA A 124 -2.95 -10.60 -12.24
C ALA A 124 -4.25 -9.91 -12.69
N ARG A 125 -5.27 -9.88 -11.82
CA ARG A 125 -6.52 -9.16 -12.10
C ARG A 125 -6.31 -7.66 -12.17
N PHE A 126 -5.52 -7.10 -11.26
CA PHE A 126 -5.20 -5.67 -11.24
C PHE A 126 -4.50 -5.20 -12.51
N ARG A 127 -3.58 -5.99 -13.05
CA ARG A 127 -2.88 -5.68 -14.31
C ARG A 127 -3.78 -5.62 -15.56
N GLN A 128 -5.01 -6.11 -15.45
CA GLN A 128 -6.02 -6.03 -16.53
C GLN A 128 -6.88 -4.76 -16.41
N VAL A 129 -6.69 -3.95 -15.35
CA VAL A 129 -7.42 -2.70 -15.15
C VAL A 129 -6.86 -1.64 -16.10
N THR A 130 -7.72 -1.05 -16.92
CA THR A 130 -7.30 -0.12 -17.99
C THR A 130 -6.80 1.23 -17.47
N SER A 131 -7.18 1.64 -16.25
CA SER A 131 -6.69 2.85 -15.59
C SER A 131 -5.32 2.66 -14.93
N ALA A 132 -4.78 1.43 -14.85
CA ALA A 132 -3.49 1.13 -14.24
C ALA A 132 -2.42 0.84 -15.29
N ASP A 133 -1.22 1.42 -15.11
CA ASP A 133 -0.03 1.03 -15.85
C ASP A 133 0.52 -0.29 -15.29
N ALA A 134 0.29 -1.39 -16.01
CA ALA A 134 0.74 -2.72 -15.60
C ALA A 134 2.27 -2.84 -15.44
N SER A 135 3.06 -1.98 -16.11
CA SER A 135 4.53 -1.94 -16.03
C SER A 135 5.04 -1.17 -14.81
N LYS A 136 4.21 -0.30 -14.25
CA LYS A 136 4.47 0.52 -13.07
C LYS A 136 3.55 0.12 -11.92
N THR A 137 3.79 -1.06 -11.34
CA THR A 137 2.97 -1.61 -10.25
C THR A 137 3.80 -1.77 -8.98
N ALA A 138 3.28 -1.30 -7.85
CA ALA A 138 3.78 -1.55 -6.50
C ALA A 138 2.71 -2.22 -5.64
N ALA A 139 3.07 -2.70 -4.45
CA ALA A 139 2.10 -3.23 -3.49
C ALA A 139 2.36 -2.67 -2.09
N ILE A 140 1.29 -2.36 -1.37
CA ILE A 140 1.35 -1.99 0.05
C ILE A 140 0.44 -2.90 0.86
N GLY A 141 0.76 -3.13 2.12
CA GLY A 141 -0.06 -3.98 2.97
C GLY A 141 0.06 -3.63 4.44
N TYR A 142 -1.00 -3.91 5.17
CA TYR A 142 -1.14 -3.53 6.58
C TYR A 142 -1.29 -4.79 7.45
N CYS A 143 -0.55 -4.90 8.57
CA CYS A 143 -0.62 -6.05 9.48
C CYS A 143 -0.41 -7.39 8.74
N PHE A 144 -1.42 -8.25 8.67
CA PHE A 144 -1.43 -9.47 7.85
C PHE A 144 -1.03 -9.19 6.40
N GLY A 145 -1.57 -8.12 5.81
CA GLY A 145 -1.22 -7.69 4.45
C GLY A 145 0.21 -7.20 4.31
N GLY A 146 0.80 -6.65 5.37
CA GLY A 146 2.23 -6.28 5.40
C GLY A 146 3.13 -7.50 5.25
N THR A 147 2.80 -8.61 5.93
CA THR A 147 3.43 -9.92 5.67
C THR A 147 3.16 -10.37 4.23
N GLY A 148 1.93 -10.17 3.74
CA GLY A 148 1.53 -10.58 2.38
C GLY A 148 2.34 -9.92 1.29
N VAL A 149 2.59 -8.62 1.34
CA VAL A 149 3.37 -7.95 0.29
C VAL A 149 4.84 -8.38 0.30
N LEU A 150 5.40 -8.70 1.47
CA LEU A 150 6.73 -9.29 1.56
C LEU A 150 6.75 -10.70 0.94
N GLU A 151 5.73 -11.51 1.18
CA GLU A 151 5.59 -12.83 0.55
C GLU A 151 5.39 -12.73 -0.97
N LEU A 152 4.66 -11.72 -1.44
CA LEU A 152 4.51 -11.47 -2.87
C LEU A 152 5.86 -11.07 -3.51
N ALA A 153 6.66 -10.26 -2.82
CA ALA A 153 8.02 -9.93 -3.28
C ALA A 153 8.92 -11.17 -3.29
N ARG A 154 8.92 -11.97 -2.20
CA ARG A 154 9.69 -13.24 -2.09
C ARG A 154 9.30 -14.29 -3.14
N SER A 155 8.06 -14.22 -3.67
CA SER A 155 7.65 -15.10 -4.79
C SER A 155 8.23 -14.68 -6.15
N GLY A 156 9.06 -13.64 -6.21
CA GLY A 156 9.63 -13.12 -7.45
C GLY A 156 8.67 -12.30 -8.31
N ALA A 157 7.55 -11.84 -7.74
CA ALA A 157 6.60 -11.00 -8.45
C ALA A 157 7.28 -9.77 -9.04
N ASN A 158 6.95 -9.46 -10.30
CA ASN A 158 7.52 -8.30 -10.98
C ASN A 158 6.81 -7.02 -10.53
N LEU A 159 7.27 -6.47 -9.40
CA LEU A 159 6.81 -5.21 -8.82
C LEU A 159 7.95 -4.20 -8.77
N ARG A 160 7.66 -2.91 -8.87
CA ARG A 160 8.62 -1.84 -8.68
C ARG A 160 9.02 -1.70 -7.21
N GLY A 161 8.08 -1.86 -6.30
CA GLY A 161 8.31 -1.78 -4.86
C GLY A 161 7.21 -2.41 -4.04
N VAL A 162 7.53 -2.75 -2.79
CA VAL A 162 6.55 -3.19 -1.78
C VAL A 162 6.73 -2.41 -0.48
N VAL A 163 5.62 -2.08 0.18
CA VAL A 163 5.62 -1.39 1.48
C VAL A 163 4.83 -2.21 2.50
N SER A 164 5.50 -2.65 3.56
CA SER A 164 4.89 -3.33 4.71
C SER A 164 4.66 -2.34 5.83
N PHE A 165 3.41 -2.14 6.25
CA PHE A 165 3.06 -1.37 7.44
C PHE A 165 2.74 -2.32 8.59
N HIS A 166 3.49 -2.23 9.68
CA HIS A 166 3.34 -3.07 10.88
C HIS A 166 3.04 -4.55 10.58
N GLY A 167 3.65 -5.08 9.53
CA GLY A 167 3.53 -6.49 9.16
C GLY A 167 4.54 -7.36 9.92
N GLY A 168 4.23 -8.65 10.08
CA GLY A 168 5.23 -9.64 10.45
C GLY A 168 6.30 -9.74 9.34
N LEU A 169 7.55 -9.73 9.73
CA LEU A 169 8.71 -9.64 8.85
C LEU A 169 9.33 -11.00 8.52
N SER A 170 9.09 -12.00 9.37
CA SER A 170 9.69 -13.34 9.25
C SER A 170 9.22 -14.10 8.01
N SER A 171 10.12 -14.91 7.48
CA SER A 171 9.83 -15.92 6.45
C SER A 171 10.22 -17.31 6.92
N PRO A 172 9.40 -18.36 6.68
CA PRO A 172 9.81 -19.73 6.91
C PRO A 172 10.90 -20.18 5.93
N THR A 173 11.08 -19.47 4.82
CA THR A 173 12.08 -19.75 3.77
C THR A 173 12.84 -18.48 3.41
N PRO A 174 13.77 -17.99 4.25
CA PRO A 174 14.50 -16.74 3.99
C PRO A 174 15.27 -16.74 2.66
N ALA A 175 15.68 -17.92 2.17
CA ALA A 175 16.36 -18.06 0.87
C ALA A 175 15.53 -17.56 -0.32
N ASP A 176 14.19 -17.48 -0.20
CA ASP A 176 13.32 -16.94 -1.24
C ASP A 176 13.56 -15.43 -1.48
N ALA A 177 14.22 -14.74 -0.57
CA ALA A 177 14.59 -13.33 -0.77
C ALA A 177 15.49 -13.12 -1.98
N SER A 178 16.23 -14.14 -2.41
CA SER A 178 17.03 -14.11 -3.66
C SER A 178 16.19 -13.91 -4.92
N GLN A 179 14.87 -14.13 -4.85
CA GLN A 179 13.94 -13.91 -5.96
C GLN A 179 13.33 -12.50 -5.97
N ILE A 180 13.53 -11.70 -4.92
CA ILE A 180 12.96 -10.36 -4.80
C ILE A 180 13.52 -9.45 -5.90
N LYS A 181 12.63 -8.88 -6.70
CA LYS A 181 12.94 -7.91 -7.76
C LYS A 181 12.54 -6.49 -7.36
N ALA A 182 11.62 -6.38 -6.42
CA ALA A 182 11.07 -5.14 -5.92
C ALA A 182 12.03 -4.47 -4.93
N ARG A 183 12.02 -3.14 -4.88
CA ARG A 183 12.53 -2.42 -3.69
C ARG A 183 11.60 -2.65 -2.51
N VAL A 184 12.11 -2.66 -1.30
CA VAL A 184 11.34 -3.00 -0.09
C VAL A 184 11.40 -1.86 0.92
N LEU A 185 10.24 -1.40 1.40
CA LEU A 185 10.10 -0.51 2.54
C LEU A 185 9.32 -1.21 3.65
N ALA A 186 9.91 -1.34 4.83
CA ALA A 186 9.24 -1.81 6.04
C ALA A 186 9.03 -0.65 7.01
N CYS A 187 7.77 -0.33 7.30
CA CYS A 187 7.35 0.65 8.30
C CYS A 187 6.96 -0.08 9.58
N HIS A 188 7.81 -0.08 10.58
CA HIS A 188 7.72 -0.89 11.79
C HIS A 188 7.43 -0.05 13.02
N GLY A 189 6.53 -0.50 13.91
CA GLY A 189 6.34 0.08 15.24
C GLY A 189 7.48 -0.39 16.15
N ALA A 190 8.32 0.54 16.64
CA ALA A 190 9.50 0.18 17.43
C ALA A 190 9.18 -0.59 18.72
N ASP A 191 7.95 -0.44 19.24
CA ASP A 191 7.47 -1.06 20.45
C ASP A 191 6.42 -2.16 20.17
N ASP A 192 6.40 -2.71 18.93
CA ASP A 192 5.44 -3.73 18.49
C ASP A 192 5.77 -5.09 19.14
N PRO A 193 4.94 -5.58 20.10
CA PRO A 193 5.21 -6.83 20.78
C PRO A 193 4.96 -8.08 19.92
N PHE A 194 4.32 -7.93 18.76
CA PHE A 194 4.04 -9.04 17.84
C PHE A 194 5.14 -9.25 16.81
N VAL A 195 6.12 -8.33 16.74
CA VAL A 195 7.29 -8.41 15.87
C VAL A 195 8.54 -8.14 16.73
N PRO A 196 9.06 -9.15 17.42
CA PRO A 196 10.17 -8.98 18.36
C PRO A 196 11.48 -8.60 17.64
N ALA A 197 12.44 -8.10 18.40
CA ALA A 197 13.71 -7.61 17.86
C ALA A 197 14.48 -8.67 17.05
N GLU A 198 14.35 -9.93 17.40
CA GLU A 198 14.97 -11.06 16.69
C GLU A 198 14.37 -11.23 15.30
N GLU A 199 13.07 -10.99 15.13
CA GLU A 199 12.39 -11.03 13.83
C GLU A 199 12.85 -9.87 12.94
N VAL A 200 13.00 -8.68 13.51
CA VAL A 200 13.55 -7.51 12.81
C VAL A 200 14.98 -7.78 12.35
N ALA A 201 15.85 -8.27 13.25
CA ALA A 201 17.23 -8.63 12.93
C ALA A 201 17.32 -9.73 11.86
N GLY A 202 16.41 -10.71 11.92
CA GLY A 202 16.28 -11.77 10.93
C GLY A 202 15.92 -11.24 9.53
N PHE A 203 14.96 -10.33 9.47
CA PHE A 203 14.57 -9.64 8.23
C PHE A 203 15.74 -8.82 7.65
N GLU A 204 16.41 -8.04 8.46
CA GLU A 204 17.55 -7.26 8.00
C GLU A 204 18.69 -8.14 7.46
N LYS A 205 18.95 -9.28 8.12
CA LYS A 205 19.92 -10.26 7.67
C LYS A 205 19.51 -10.83 6.31
N GLU A 206 18.26 -11.28 6.19
CA GLU A 206 17.67 -11.82 4.96
C GLU A 206 17.84 -10.85 3.78
N MET A 207 17.48 -9.59 3.96
CA MET A 207 17.58 -8.57 2.90
C MET A 207 19.03 -8.30 2.48
N ARG A 208 19.96 -8.25 3.44
CA ARG A 208 21.41 -8.06 3.15
C ARG A 208 21.98 -9.24 2.40
N GLU A 209 21.73 -10.47 2.84
CA GLU A 209 22.27 -11.69 2.21
C GLU A 209 21.75 -11.88 0.78
N ALA A 210 20.51 -11.47 0.52
CA ALA A 210 19.90 -11.51 -0.81
C ALA A 210 20.23 -10.28 -1.68
N ASN A 211 21.00 -9.32 -1.18
CA ASN A 211 21.34 -8.06 -1.86
C ASN A 211 20.13 -7.30 -2.39
N VAL A 212 19.03 -7.27 -1.62
CA VAL A 212 17.82 -6.52 -1.93
C VAL A 212 18.05 -5.03 -1.69
N ASP A 213 17.44 -4.16 -2.50
CA ASP A 213 17.31 -2.71 -2.18
C ASP A 213 16.17 -2.54 -1.17
N TRP A 214 16.52 -2.30 0.09
CA TRP A 214 15.55 -2.24 1.17
C TRP A 214 15.79 -1.11 2.16
N GLN A 215 14.71 -0.71 2.83
CA GLN A 215 14.72 0.23 3.94
C GLN A 215 13.76 -0.24 5.04
N LEU A 216 14.17 -0.10 6.31
CA LEU A 216 13.33 -0.29 7.47
C LEU A 216 13.30 1.01 8.28
N ILE A 217 12.09 1.49 8.59
CA ILE A 217 11.87 2.67 9.43
C ILE A 217 11.13 2.24 10.69
N ALA A 218 11.78 2.32 11.83
CA ALA A 218 11.18 2.06 13.13
C ALA A 218 10.64 3.36 13.75
N TYR A 219 9.35 3.35 14.12
CA TYR A 219 8.66 4.49 14.71
C TYR A 219 8.59 4.32 16.22
N GLY A 220 9.39 5.09 16.97
CA GLY A 220 9.44 5.06 18.44
C GLY A 220 8.11 5.43 19.07
N GLY A 221 7.69 4.70 20.10
CA GLY A 221 6.41 4.84 20.77
C GLY A 221 5.21 4.29 19.99
N ALA A 222 5.42 3.67 18.81
CA ALA A 222 4.38 3.01 18.05
C ALA A 222 4.41 1.50 18.28
N VAL A 223 3.25 0.93 18.52
CA VAL A 223 3.00 -0.51 18.62
C VAL A 223 2.36 -1.04 17.33
N HIS A 224 1.87 -2.28 17.33
CA HIS A 224 1.15 -2.86 16.18
C HIS A 224 -0.08 -2.02 15.80
N SER A 225 -0.51 -2.10 14.54
CA SER A 225 -1.68 -1.37 14.01
C SER A 225 -1.60 0.16 14.13
N PHE A 226 -0.41 0.74 14.20
CA PHE A 226 -0.22 2.18 14.39
C PHE A 226 -0.84 3.04 13.27
N THR A 227 -1.15 2.48 12.12
CA THR A 227 -1.81 3.19 11.02
C THR A 227 -3.33 3.07 11.04
N ASP A 228 -3.91 2.14 11.85
CA ASP A 228 -5.35 1.92 11.88
C ASP A 228 -6.04 2.84 12.90
N TRP A 229 -6.71 3.89 12.40
CA TRP A 229 -7.44 4.86 13.24
C TRP A 229 -8.58 4.26 14.06
N ARG A 230 -8.94 2.98 13.81
CA ARG A 230 -9.95 2.24 14.60
C ARG A 230 -9.31 1.49 15.78
N ALA A 231 -7.99 1.37 15.82
CA ALA A 231 -7.28 0.65 16.87
C ALA A 231 -7.20 1.49 18.15
N THR A 232 -8.13 1.26 19.07
CA THR A 232 -8.29 2.05 20.31
C THR A 232 -7.36 1.62 21.45
N GLY A 233 -6.52 0.58 21.25
CA GLY A 233 -5.73 -0.03 22.33
C GLY A 233 -6.47 -1.09 23.16
N ALA A 234 -7.73 -1.41 22.84
CA ALA A 234 -8.47 -2.48 23.50
C ALA A 234 -7.77 -3.85 23.38
N MET A 235 -7.08 -4.08 22.28
CA MET A 235 -6.14 -5.19 22.14
C MET A 235 -4.76 -4.71 22.61
N LYS A 236 -4.24 -5.29 23.68
CA LYS A 236 -2.92 -4.97 24.21
C LYS A 236 -1.84 -5.15 23.12
N GLY A 237 -1.04 -4.12 22.90
CA GLY A 237 0.03 -4.13 21.89
C GLY A 237 -0.41 -3.72 20.48
N ALA A 238 -1.70 -3.33 20.28
CA ALA A 238 -2.20 -2.79 19.02
C ALA A 238 -2.96 -1.49 19.27
N GLN A 239 -2.44 -0.37 18.75
CA GLN A 239 -3.03 0.96 18.96
C GLN A 239 -2.63 1.94 17.85
N TYR A 240 -3.59 2.78 17.46
CA TYR A 240 -3.33 3.89 16.55
C TYR A 240 -2.32 4.89 17.11
N ASN A 241 -1.39 5.31 16.28
CA ASN A 241 -0.44 6.38 16.60
C ASN A 241 -0.39 7.38 15.44
N GLU A 242 -1.05 8.52 15.60
CA GLU A 242 -1.21 9.52 14.55
C GLU A 242 0.13 9.99 13.97
N LYS A 243 1.16 10.18 14.81
CA LYS A 243 2.49 10.61 14.34
C LYS A 243 3.14 9.55 13.47
N ALA A 244 3.08 8.30 13.90
CA ALA A 244 3.64 7.18 13.15
C ALA A 244 2.86 6.95 11.84
N ASP A 245 1.52 7.02 11.86
CA ASP A 245 0.69 6.91 10.66
C ASP A 245 1.06 7.99 9.63
N LYS A 246 1.04 9.27 10.01
CA LYS A 246 1.37 10.37 9.10
C LYS A 246 2.81 10.28 8.55
N ARG A 247 3.77 9.92 9.39
CA ARG A 247 5.18 9.78 8.99
C ARG A 247 5.40 8.60 8.05
N SER A 248 4.80 7.46 8.34
CA SER A 248 4.91 6.27 7.49
C SER A 248 4.20 6.45 6.16
N TRP A 249 3.05 7.16 6.14
CA TRP A 249 2.37 7.54 4.92
C TRP A 249 3.24 8.45 4.03
N ALA A 250 3.90 9.46 4.61
CA ALA A 250 4.83 10.33 3.88
C ALA A 250 6.06 9.56 3.37
N ALA A 251 6.61 8.62 4.17
CA ALA A 251 7.71 7.76 3.74
C ALA A 251 7.30 6.87 2.55
N MET A 252 6.10 6.28 2.60
CA MET A 252 5.55 5.52 1.47
C MET A 252 5.40 6.38 0.22
N GLN A 253 4.89 7.62 0.32
CA GLN A 253 4.75 8.52 -0.83
C GLN A 253 6.09 8.82 -1.48
N THR A 254 7.12 9.12 -0.69
CA THR A 254 8.49 9.32 -1.18
C THR A 254 9.00 8.07 -1.88
N PHE A 255 8.84 6.92 -1.26
CA PHE A 255 9.25 5.62 -1.81
C PHE A 255 8.53 5.31 -3.14
N LEU A 256 7.20 5.48 -3.21
CA LEU A 256 6.44 5.28 -4.45
C LEU A 256 6.89 6.25 -5.55
N GLY A 257 7.13 7.52 -5.20
CA GLY A 257 7.69 8.51 -6.13
C GLY A 257 9.03 8.06 -6.73
N ASP A 258 9.89 7.40 -5.93
CA ASP A 258 11.19 6.91 -6.38
C ASP A 258 11.10 5.65 -7.26
N VAL A 259 10.25 4.69 -6.89
CA VAL A 259 10.15 3.42 -7.64
C VAL A 259 9.38 3.55 -8.97
N PHE A 260 8.61 4.62 -9.16
CA PHE A 260 7.84 4.86 -10.38
C PHE A 260 8.49 5.83 -11.38
N ARG A 261 9.63 6.38 -11.05
CA ARG A 261 10.45 7.20 -11.98
C ARG A 261 11.04 6.43 -13.19
#